data_3a23ee4fce76f70c0c55d789ee4e4315
#
_entry.id   3a23ee4fce76f70c0c55d789ee4e4315
#
_cell.length_a   1.000
_cell.length_b   1.000
_cell.length_c   1.000
_cell.angle_alpha   90.00
_cell.angle_beta   90.00
_cell.angle_gamma   90.00
#
_symmetry.space_group_name_H-M   'P 1'
#
loop_
_entity.id
_entity.type
_entity.pdbx_description
1 polymer ?
#
loop_
_entity_poly.entity_id
_entity_poly.type
_entity_poly.pdbx_seq_one_letter_code
_entity_poly.pdbx_strand_id
1 'polypeptide(L)'
;MKIDRRLLGRLIVVCLVVTIPIFILSINSFAAQATKKMGDIFGKTNSNQILLDIEAALARAEAKLGIIPQSAADEITRKADVKYLPEEELAKEFKKVGHPMVAIINVWARYMDGNAGEFIHYGATTQDIYDTSYVIQLRAAAGIILNDMREIEASLIDMAKKYRDTPMMGRTLGQHALPITFGMKVGVWIAENRRNMERLKDCLKRLNSGILKGAVGSYAGLGEKGFEIEELLMKELGLAPPDPADWHGVKDNFAEFGNVMALIGMTYGKIGQEIFLLQSTDIGEVEERLPSTAVGSSTMPHKRNPGKSKDLVVLSREIRRHAEVIMDWMVSIHERGQISSADQLEEICLKTDRLLKAAKPLLKDINVFPDVMMENINKTRGLIMSEKLMFVLGEKIGKHTAHEAVRELSMEAFKKKISLKDAVLAKPELAKYLKKEELDEIFDPMKYIGLAPQEVDRVIAATMRLRETDHF
;
A
#
# COMPACT_ATOMS: atom_id res chain seq x y z
N MET A 1 41.66 13.86 40.77
CA MET A 1 40.52 13.00 41.12
C MET A 1 40.48 11.86 40.10
N LYS A 2 40.95 10.67 40.48
CA LYS A 2 40.99 9.50 39.58
C LYS A 2 39.64 8.79 39.64
N ILE A 3 38.93 8.78 38.53
CA ILE A 3 37.66 8.05 38.39
C ILE A 3 37.97 6.57 38.19
N ASP A 4 37.47 5.72 39.09
CA ASP A 4 37.72 4.28 39.11
C ASP A 4 37.02 3.62 37.88
N ARG A 5 37.81 3.11 36.96
CA ARG A 5 37.36 2.43 35.72
C ARG A 5 36.58 1.13 35.97
N ARG A 6 36.54 0.62 37.18
CA ARG A 6 35.76 -0.58 37.56
C ARG A 6 34.29 -0.33 37.79
N LEU A 7 33.86 0.92 38.14
CA LEU A 7 32.45 1.27 38.27
C LEU A 7 31.76 1.51 36.93
N LEU A 8 32.51 2.02 35.92
CA LEU A 8 31.95 2.25 34.59
C LEU A 8 31.60 0.94 33.85
N GLY A 9 32.40 -0.13 34.05
CA GLY A 9 32.15 -1.42 33.42
C GLY A 9 30.91 -2.16 33.96
N ARG A 10 30.51 -1.91 35.22
CA ARG A 10 29.32 -2.54 35.81
C ARG A 10 28.02 -1.82 35.46
N LEU A 11 28.04 -0.51 35.22
CA LEU A 11 26.85 0.24 34.75
C LEU A 11 26.51 -0.06 33.28
N ILE A 12 27.54 -0.30 32.42
CA ILE A 12 27.32 -0.60 31.02
C ILE A 12 26.76 -2.03 30.84
N VAL A 13 27.17 -2.99 31.67
CA VAL A 13 26.67 -4.37 31.60
C VAL A 13 25.25 -4.49 32.14
N VAL A 14 24.83 -3.70 33.12
CA VAL A 14 23.45 -3.71 33.65
C VAL A 14 22.46 -3.04 32.67
N CYS A 15 22.87 -1.99 31.93
CA CYS A 15 22.03 -1.40 30.90
C CYS A 15 21.85 -2.30 29.66
N LEU A 16 22.86 -3.12 29.29
CA LEU A 16 22.78 -4.00 28.13
C LEU A 16 21.96 -5.28 28.37
N VAL A 17 21.82 -5.73 29.62
CA VAL A 17 21.08 -6.97 29.93
C VAL A 17 19.56 -6.70 30.08
N VAL A 18 19.13 -5.47 30.36
CA VAL A 18 17.70 -5.11 30.52
C VAL A 18 17.05 -4.66 29.23
N THR A 19 17.81 -4.18 28.23
CA THR A 19 17.25 -3.67 26.95
C THR A 19 17.18 -4.73 25.86
N ILE A 20 17.95 -5.81 25.90
CA ILE A 20 17.96 -6.88 24.88
C ILE A 20 16.67 -7.74 24.91
N PRO A 21 16.05 -8.10 26.05
CA PRO A 21 14.81 -8.91 26.01
C PRO A 21 13.60 -8.17 25.45
N ILE A 22 13.51 -6.84 25.63
CA ILE A 22 12.35 -6.05 25.14
C ILE A 22 12.41 -5.89 23.62
N PHE A 23 13.61 -5.72 23.05
CA PHE A 23 13.80 -5.59 21.61
C PHE A 23 13.61 -6.94 20.88
N ILE A 24 14.01 -8.06 21.49
CA ILE A 24 13.82 -9.43 20.94
C ILE A 24 12.34 -9.84 21.00
N LEU A 25 11.59 -9.46 22.04
CA LEU A 25 10.14 -9.73 22.13
C LEU A 25 9.33 -8.94 21.09
N SER A 26 9.73 -7.68 20.78
CA SER A 26 9.08 -6.89 19.72
C SER A 26 9.40 -7.42 18.32
N ILE A 27 10.62 -7.86 18.06
CA ILE A 27 11.02 -8.48 16.77
C ILE A 27 10.35 -9.83 16.57
N ASN A 28 10.22 -10.66 17.61
CA ASN A 28 9.53 -11.94 17.53
C ASN A 28 8.00 -11.79 17.31
N SER A 29 7.37 -10.74 17.85
CA SER A 29 5.96 -10.45 17.58
C SER A 29 5.72 -10.02 16.13
N PHE A 30 6.62 -9.26 15.53
CA PHE A 30 6.57 -8.85 14.13
C PHE A 30 6.82 -10.04 13.18
N ALA A 31 7.82 -10.88 13.47
CA ALA A 31 8.12 -12.08 12.68
C ALA A 31 7.00 -13.12 12.75
N ALA A 32 6.33 -13.26 13.91
CA ALA A 32 5.19 -14.18 14.07
C ALA A 32 3.92 -13.66 13.32
N GLN A 33 3.79 -12.35 13.12
CA GLN A 33 2.69 -11.76 12.35
C GLN A 33 2.88 -11.91 10.83
N ALA A 34 4.11 -11.97 10.33
CA ALA A 34 4.41 -12.12 8.91
C ALA A 34 3.97 -13.48 8.30
N THR A 35 3.62 -14.45 9.13
CA THR A 35 3.12 -15.78 8.69
C THR A 35 1.60 -15.90 8.65
N LYS A 36 0.86 -14.93 9.22
CA LYS A 36 -0.61 -14.94 9.20
C LYS A 36 -1.16 -14.53 7.84
N LYS A 37 -2.26 -15.17 7.42
CA LYS A 37 -3.04 -14.67 6.26
C LYS A 37 -3.85 -13.45 6.69
N MET A 38 -4.17 -12.56 5.74
CA MET A 38 -4.97 -11.35 6.03
C MET A 38 -6.29 -11.69 6.74
N GLY A 39 -7.01 -12.72 6.29
CA GLY A 39 -8.26 -13.16 6.92
C GLY A 39 -8.08 -13.68 8.35
N ASP A 40 -6.90 -14.20 8.72
CA ASP A 40 -6.65 -14.68 10.07
C ASP A 40 -6.52 -13.52 11.08
N ILE A 41 -6.10 -12.34 10.61
CA ILE A 41 -5.97 -11.13 11.45
C ILE A 41 -7.33 -10.68 11.97
N PHE A 42 -8.35 -10.71 11.12
CA PHE A 42 -9.71 -10.28 11.44
C PHE A 42 -10.63 -11.43 11.87
N GLY A 43 -10.15 -12.67 11.81
CA GLY A 43 -10.91 -13.83 12.21
C GLY A 43 -11.32 -13.79 13.69
N LYS A 44 -12.52 -14.26 14.01
CA LYS A 44 -13.15 -14.21 15.34
C LYS A 44 -12.22 -14.66 16.47
N THR A 45 -11.50 -15.78 16.27
CA THR A 45 -10.56 -16.30 17.27
C THR A 45 -9.44 -15.32 17.57
N ASN A 46 -8.80 -14.75 16.53
CA ASN A 46 -7.73 -13.79 16.71
C ASN A 46 -8.24 -12.46 17.29
N SER A 47 -9.41 -11.99 16.84
CA SER A 47 -10.04 -10.79 17.39
C SER A 47 -10.33 -10.96 18.88
N ASN A 48 -10.91 -12.07 19.29
CA ASN A 48 -11.13 -12.36 20.70
C ASN A 48 -9.81 -12.45 21.48
N GLN A 49 -8.77 -13.10 20.93
CA GLN A 49 -7.46 -13.15 21.59
C GLN A 49 -6.87 -11.74 21.83
N ILE A 50 -6.95 -10.85 20.83
CA ILE A 50 -6.49 -9.47 20.98
C ILE A 50 -7.25 -8.75 22.12
N LEU A 51 -8.57 -8.96 22.24
CA LEU A 51 -9.35 -8.36 23.33
C LEU A 51 -8.85 -8.86 24.70
N LEU A 52 -8.62 -10.17 24.84
CA LEU A 52 -8.07 -10.74 26.10
C LEU A 52 -6.65 -10.23 26.39
N ASP A 53 -5.81 -10.08 25.36
CA ASP A 53 -4.45 -9.56 25.51
C ASP A 53 -4.45 -8.10 25.99
N ILE A 54 -5.36 -7.27 25.47
CA ILE A 54 -5.53 -5.85 25.89
C ILE A 54 -6.00 -5.79 27.35
N GLU A 55 -7.01 -6.57 27.72
CA GLU A 55 -7.51 -6.64 29.10
C GLU A 55 -6.45 -7.13 30.08
N ALA A 56 -5.67 -8.12 29.71
CA ALA A 56 -4.56 -8.57 30.55
C ALA A 56 -3.45 -7.54 30.67
N ALA A 57 -3.15 -6.79 29.61
CA ALA A 57 -2.21 -5.67 29.65
C ALA A 57 -2.72 -4.52 30.53
N LEU A 58 -4.02 -4.23 30.48
CA LEU A 58 -4.67 -3.25 31.37
C LEU A 58 -4.53 -3.67 32.83
N ALA A 59 -4.89 -4.92 33.15
CA ALA A 59 -4.76 -5.44 34.52
C ALA A 59 -3.31 -5.33 35.02
N ARG A 60 -2.31 -5.65 34.21
CA ARG A 60 -0.89 -5.48 34.59
C ARG A 60 -0.50 -4.02 34.81
N ALA A 61 -0.99 -3.09 33.99
CA ALA A 61 -0.74 -1.66 34.14
C ALA A 61 -1.34 -1.14 35.45
N GLU A 62 -2.57 -1.50 35.75
CA GLU A 62 -3.28 -1.12 36.97
C GLU A 62 -2.63 -1.71 38.26
N ALA A 63 -2.21 -2.98 38.20
CA ALA A 63 -1.52 -3.61 39.33
C ALA A 63 -0.18 -2.94 39.63
N LYS A 64 0.61 -2.53 38.63
CA LYS A 64 1.86 -1.79 38.78
C LYS A 64 1.65 -0.45 39.55
N LEU A 65 0.48 0.14 39.39
CA LEU A 65 0.10 1.38 40.08
C LEU A 65 -0.64 1.13 41.39
N GLY A 66 -0.84 -0.13 41.79
CA GLY A 66 -1.51 -0.51 43.02
C GLY A 66 -3.02 -0.24 43.01
N ILE A 67 -3.66 -0.19 41.84
CA ILE A 67 -5.11 0.03 41.67
C ILE A 67 -5.86 -1.28 41.89
N ILE A 68 -5.36 -2.37 41.33
CA ILE A 68 -5.86 -3.71 41.56
C ILE A 68 -4.79 -4.57 42.22
N PRO A 69 -5.16 -5.71 42.87
CA PRO A 69 -4.19 -6.63 43.46
C PRO A 69 -3.30 -7.28 42.36
N GLN A 70 -1.99 -7.39 42.64
CA GLN A 70 -1.07 -8.07 41.73
C GLN A 70 -1.52 -9.51 41.42
N SER A 71 -2.04 -10.23 42.43
CA SER A 71 -2.56 -11.60 42.26
C SER A 71 -3.73 -11.69 41.25
N ALA A 72 -4.55 -10.64 41.17
CA ALA A 72 -5.62 -10.58 40.19
C ALA A 72 -5.07 -10.36 38.77
N ALA A 73 -4.11 -9.45 38.59
CA ALA A 73 -3.44 -9.23 37.30
C ALA A 73 -2.68 -10.46 36.81
N ASP A 74 -2.02 -11.19 37.71
CA ASP A 74 -1.31 -12.43 37.40
C ASP A 74 -2.29 -13.50 36.91
N GLU A 75 -3.44 -13.64 37.58
CA GLU A 75 -4.49 -14.60 37.21
C GLU A 75 -5.14 -14.25 35.87
N ILE A 76 -5.53 -12.99 35.66
CA ILE A 76 -6.08 -12.49 34.41
C ILE A 76 -5.09 -12.75 33.24
N THR A 77 -3.81 -12.43 33.47
CA THR A 77 -2.75 -12.66 32.46
C THR A 77 -2.58 -14.15 32.17
N ARG A 78 -2.59 -15.02 33.17
CA ARG A 78 -2.44 -16.46 33.01
C ARG A 78 -3.58 -17.08 32.21
N LYS A 79 -4.77 -16.51 32.29
CA LYS A 79 -5.98 -16.99 31.62
C LYS A 79 -6.40 -16.15 30.40
N ALA A 80 -5.53 -15.28 29.89
CA ALA A 80 -5.74 -14.53 28.66
C ALA A 80 -5.53 -15.41 27.39
N ASP A 81 -6.43 -16.38 27.23
CA ASP A 81 -6.37 -17.35 26.13
C ASP A 81 -7.81 -17.68 25.68
N VAL A 82 -8.05 -17.65 24.38
CA VAL A 82 -9.38 -17.92 23.77
C VAL A 82 -9.96 -19.27 24.13
N LYS A 83 -9.16 -20.23 24.61
CA LYS A 83 -9.68 -21.51 25.13
C LYS A 83 -10.63 -21.32 26.32
N TYR A 84 -10.55 -20.20 27.04
CA TYR A 84 -11.47 -19.82 28.12
C TYR A 84 -12.70 -19.04 27.62
N LEU A 85 -12.89 -18.96 26.30
CA LEU A 85 -14.07 -18.39 25.66
C LEU A 85 -14.77 -19.41 24.75
N PRO A 86 -15.32 -20.54 25.28
CA PRO A 86 -16.01 -21.52 24.47
C PRO A 86 -17.14 -20.89 23.68
N GLU A 87 -17.23 -21.20 22.40
CA GLU A 87 -18.16 -20.52 21.47
C GLU A 87 -19.62 -20.69 21.88
N GLU A 88 -20.00 -21.87 22.37
CA GLU A 88 -21.36 -22.13 22.84
C GLU A 88 -21.73 -21.29 24.07
N GLU A 89 -20.79 -21.12 25.02
CA GLU A 89 -21.00 -20.29 26.20
C GLU A 89 -21.11 -18.81 25.83
N LEU A 90 -20.23 -18.33 24.94
CA LEU A 90 -20.31 -16.96 24.43
C LEU A 90 -21.63 -16.69 23.72
N ALA A 91 -22.09 -17.59 22.86
CA ALA A 91 -23.34 -17.45 22.16
C ALA A 91 -24.55 -17.43 23.11
N LYS A 92 -24.51 -18.28 24.15
CA LYS A 92 -25.55 -18.32 25.19
C LYS A 92 -25.57 -17.05 26.02
N GLU A 93 -24.39 -16.58 26.45
CA GLU A 93 -24.27 -15.35 27.27
C GLU A 93 -24.67 -14.13 26.43
N PHE A 94 -24.25 -14.05 25.17
CA PHE A 94 -24.64 -12.95 24.27
C PHE A 94 -26.17 -12.87 24.10
N LYS A 95 -26.87 -14.01 23.94
CA LYS A 95 -28.33 -14.01 23.87
C LYS A 95 -28.98 -13.46 25.13
N LYS A 96 -28.33 -13.64 26.29
CA LYS A 96 -28.82 -13.17 27.59
C LYS A 96 -28.59 -11.67 27.77
N VAL A 97 -27.39 -11.16 27.46
CA VAL A 97 -26.98 -9.79 27.81
C VAL A 97 -27.09 -8.81 26.63
N GLY A 98 -27.15 -9.28 25.40
CA GLY A 98 -27.26 -8.45 24.19
C GLY A 98 -26.04 -7.60 23.85
N HIS A 99 -24.90 -7.81 24.53
CA HIS A 99 -23.70 -7.00 24.38
C HIS A 99 -22.45 -7.87 24.26
N PRO A 100 -21.71 -7.83 23.12
CA PRO A 100 -20.60 -8.75 22.87
C PRO A 100 -19.50 -8.69 23.93
N MET A 101 -19.01 -7.51 24.30
CA MET A 101 -17.93 -7.37 25.27
C MET A 101 -18.36 -7.82 26.66
N VAL A 102 -19.59 -7.53 27.09
CA VAL A 102 -20.12 -8.01 28.37
C VAL A 102 -20.20 -9.53 28.39
N ALA A 103 -20.60 -10.15 27.27
CA ALA A 103 -20.60 -11.61 27.15
C ALA A 103 -19.19 -12.20 27.28
N ILE A 104 -18.17 -11.60 26.66
CA ILE A 104 -16.77 -12.01 26.78
C ILE A 104 -16.33 -11.91 28.26
N ILE A 105 -16.53 -10.76 28.90
CA ILE A 105 -16.15 -10.52 30.29
C ILE A 105 -16.83 -11.55 31.22
N ASN A 106 -18.14 -11.72 31.09
CA ASN A 106 -18.91 -12.63 31.93
C ASN A 106 -18.49 -14.11 31.78
N VAL A 107 -18.23 -14.55 30.54
CA VAL A 107 -17.78 -15.94 30.32
C VAL A 107 -16.37 -16.12 30.85
N TRP A 108 -15.47 -15.20 30.54
CA TRP A 108 -14.06 -15.28 30.95
C TRP A 108 -13.90 -15.21 32.47
N ALA A 109 -14.65 -14.33 33.16
CA ALA A 109 -14.64 -14.21 34.62
C ALA A 109 -15.02 -15.53 35.34
N ARG A 110 -15.85 -16.39 34.75
CA ARG A 110 -16.21 -17.70 35.33
C ARG A 110 -15.04 -18.67 35.45
N TYR A 111 -14.01 -18.45 34.64
CA TYR A 111 -12.80 -19.27 34.64
C TYR A 111 -11.70 -18.75 35.57
N MET A 112 -11.88 -17.54 36.18
CA MET A 112 -10.90 -16.97 37.09
C MET A 112 -10.91 -17.64 38.44
N ASP A 113 -9.74 -17.82 39.04
CA ASP A 113 -9.59 -18.29 40.42
C ASP A 113 -9.74 -17.11 41.40
N GLY A 114 -10.32 -17.37 42.55
CA GLY A 114 -10.56 -16.36 43.59
C GLY A 114 -11.53 -15.28 43.13
N ASN A 115 -11.16 -14.01 43.36
CA ASN A 115 -11.94 -12.86 42.95
C ASN A 115 -11.35 -12.06 41.79
N ALA A 116 -10.41 -12.66 41.05
CA ALA A 116 -9.72 -11.96 39.95
C ALA A 116 -10.68 -11.48 38.85
N GLY A 117 -11.78 -12.19 38.64
CA GLY A 117 -12.82 -11.82 37.66
C GLY A 117 -13.48 -10.47 37.90
N GLU A 118 -13.49 -9.95 39.16
CA GLU A 118 -14.03 -8.65 39.53
C GLU A 118 -13.16 -7.49 39.03
N PHE A 119 -11.93 -7.76 38.61
CA PHE A 119 -10.95 -6.75 38.14
C PHE A 119 -10.78 -6.75 36.63
N ILE A 120 -11.51 -7.57 35.88
CA ILE A 120 -11.53 -7.51 34.41
C ILE A 120 -12.25 -6.23 33.97
N HIS A 121 -11.67 -5.50 32.98
CA HIS A 121 -12.28 -4.29 32.43
C HIS A 121 -12.44 -3.14 33.45
N TYR A 122 -11.57 -3.09 34.43
CA TYR A 122 -11.69 -2.12 35.53
C TYR A 122 -11.43 -0.69 35.02
N GLY A 123 -12.36 0.22 35.23
CA GLY A 123 -12.26 1.64 34.80
C GLY A 123 -12.37 1.90 33.30
N ALA A 124 -12.23 0.87 32.44
CA ALA A 124 -12.29 0.99 30.99
C ALA A 124 -13.73 1.06 30.45
N THR A 125 -13.87 1.48 29.21
CA THR A 125 -15.11 1.30 28.45
C THR A 125 -14.86 0.37 27.26
N THR A 126 -15.90 -0.33 26.80
CA THR A 126 -15.83 -1.26 25.67
C THR A 126 -15.08 -0.69 24.47
N GLN A 127 -15.29 0.59 24.19
CA GLN A 127 -14.69 1.22 23.01
C GLN A 127 -13.17 1.44 23.16
N ASP A 128 -12.64 1.63 24.37
CA ASP A 128 -11.20 1.66 24.62
C ASP A 128 -10.53 0.39 24.09
N ILE A 129 -11.18 -0.75 24.36
CA ILE A 129 -10.67 -2.07 23.98
C ILE A 129 -10.82 -2.31 22.48
N TYR A 130 -11.97 -1.95 21.91
CA TYR A 130 -12.22 -2.16 20.47
C TYR A 130 -11.33 -1.27 19.59
N ASP A 131 -11.23 0.03 19.87
CA ASP A 131 -10.39 0.93 19.07
C ASP A 131 -8.92 0.52 19.14
N THR A 132 -8.43 0.15 20.33
CA THR A 132 -7.07 -0.37 20.49
C THR A 132 -6.89 -1.71 19.74
N SER A 133 -7.91 -2.57 19.72
CA SER A 133 -7.86 -3.83 18.95
C SER A 133 -7.76 -3.58 17.44
N TYR A 134 -8.49 -2.59 16.91
CA TYR A 134 -8.40 -2.21 15.50
C TYR A 134 -7.00 -1.70 15.15
N VAL A 135 -6.39 -0.87 16.00
CA VAL A 135 -5.00 -0.42 15.79
C VAL A 135 -4.04 -1.59 15.66
N ILE A 136 -4.14 -2.59 16.56
CA ILE A 136 -3.30 -3.80 16.53
C ILE A 136 -3.52 -4.59 15.23
N GLN A 137 -4.78 -4.78 14.84
CA GLN A 137 -5.13 -5.51 13.60
C GLN A 137 -4.66 -4.78 12.35
N LEU A 138 -4.88 -3.46 12.26
CA LEU A 138 -4.47 -2.66 11.11
C LEU A 138 -2.96 -2.57 10.97
N ARG A 139 -2.22 -2.49 12.10
CA ARG A 139 -0.76 -2.58 12.09
C ARG A 139 -0.27 -3.91 11.50
N ALA A 140 -0.88 -5.02 11.91
CA ALA A 140 -0.55 -6.34 11.38
C ALA A 140 -0.90 -6.46 9.89
N ALA A 141 -2.07 -5.97 9.47
CA ALA A 141 -2.50 -5.94 8.08
C ALA A 141 -1.56 -5.10 7.20
N ALA A 142 -1.15 -3.93 7.68
CA ALA A 142 -0.22 -3.06 6.98
C ALA A 142 1.16 -3.72 6.77
N GLY A 143 1.64 -4.53 7.71
CA GLY A 143 2.86 -5.32 7.54
C GLY A 143 2.79 -6.28 6.35
N ILE A 144 1.67 -6.99 6.19
CA ILE A 144 1.43 -7.88 5.03
C ILE A 144 1.41 -7.05 3.73
N ILE A 145 0.68 -5.93 3.72
CA ILE A 145 0.55 -5.06 2.56
C ILE A 145 1.91 -4.49 2.12
N LEU A 146 2.71 -3.97 3.07
CA LEU A 146 4.04 -3.44 2.79
C LEU A 146 4.97 -4.51 2.21
N ASN A 147 4.91 -5.73 2.75
CA ASN A 147 5.69 -6.86 2.26
C ASN A 147 5.32 -7.22 0.81
N ASP A 148 4.02 -7.31 0.51
CA ASP A 148 3.53 -7.60 -0.83
C ASP A 148 3.91 -6.49 -1.83
N MET A 149 3.78 -5.23 -1.45
CA MET A 149 4.21 -4.10 -2.26
C MET A 149 5.72 -4.11 -2.52
N ARG A 150 6.54 -4.52 -1.54
CA ARG A 150 7.99 -4.65 -1.68
C ARG A 150 8.38 -5.77 -2.66
N GLU A 151 7.66 -6.89 -2.65
CA GLU A 151 7.87 -7.97 -3.62
C GLU A 151 7.47 -7.55 -5.05
N ILE A 152 6.36 -6.84 -5.18
CA ILE A 152 5.94 -6.27 -6.47
C ILE A 152 6.97 -5.26 -6.97
N GLU A 153 7.48 -4.40 -6.09
CA GLU A 153 8.52 -3.43 -6.43
C GLU A 153 9.79 -4.11 -6.98
N ALA A 154 10.21 -5.24 -6.39
CA ALA A 154 11.34 -6.02 -6.92
C ALA A 154 11.07 -6.49 -8.35
N SER A 155 9.88 -7.04 -8.62
CA SER A 155 9.48 -7.48 -9.96
C SER A 155 9.43 -6.32 -10.97
N LEU A 156 8.95 -5.16 -10.55
CA LEU A 156 8.94 -3.95 -11.38
C LEU A 156 10.34 -3.43 -11.68
N ILE A 157 11.27 -3.46 -10.71
CA ILE A 157 12.68 -3.09 -10.91
C ILE A 157 13.33 -4.00 -11.94
N ASP A 158 13.13 -5.31 -11.84
CA ASP A 158 13.68 -6.28 -12.79
C ASP A 158 13.11 -6.05 -14.19
N MET A 159 11.81 -5.79 -14.30
CA MET A 159 11.14 -5.45 -15.57
C MET A 159 11.69 -4.15 -16.16
N ALA A 160 11.83 -3.10 -15.36
CA ALA A 160 12.35 -1.80 -15.80
C ALA A 160 13.78 -1.92 -16.32
N LYS A 161 14.66 -2.68 -15.64
CA LYS A 161 16.02 -2.99 -16.09
C LYS A 161 16.03 -3.73 -17.41
N LYS A 162 15.22 -4.80 -17.51
CA LYS A 162 15.15 -5.64 -18.71
C LYS A 162 14.74 -4.87 -19.96
N TYR A 163 13.80 -3.96 -19.82
CA TYR A 163 13.22 -3.19 -20.92
C TYR A 163 13.62 -1.70 -20.90
N ARG A 164 14.77 -1.42 -20.28
CA ARG A 164 15.31 -0.06 -20.10
C ARG A 164 15.39 0.71 -21.42
N ASP A 165 15.88 0.04 -22.45
CA ASP A 165 16.14 0.60 -23.77
C ASP A 165 15.12 0.14 -24.83
N THR A 166 14.07 -0.59 -24.44
CA THR A 166 13.06 -1.09 -25.37
C THR A 166 12.12 0.04 -25.78
N PRO A 167 12.14 0.46 -27.06
CA PRO A 167 11.31 1.57 -27.52
C PRO A 167 9.83 1.15 -27.57
N MET A 168 8.97 2.09 -27.19
CA MET A 168 7.53 1.96 -27.34
C MET A 168 6.90 3.30 -27.69
N MET A 169 5.66 3.28 -28.14
CA MET A 169 4.92 4.48 -28.42
C MET A 169 4.42 5.14 -27.11
N GLY A 170 4.87 6.36 -26.84
CA GLY A 170 4.24 7.23 -25.85
C GLY A 170 2.94 7.80 -26.38
N ARG A 171 1.84 7.63 -25.64
CA ARG A 171 0.49 8.04 -26.04
C ARG A 171 -0.06 9.11 -25.11
N THR A 172 -0.64 10.16 -25.70
CA THR A 172 -1.37 11.21 -24.97
C THR A 172 -2.79 11.29 -25.52
N LEU A 173 -3.80 11.27 -24.64
CA LEU A 173 -5.21 11.24 -25.04
C LEU A 173 -5.52 10.13 -26.07
N GLY A 174 -4.84 8.99 -25.95
CA GLY A 174 -5.00 7.86 -26.88
C GLY A 174 -4.30 8.03 -28.23
N GLN A 175 -3.64 9.15 -28.50
CA GLN A 175 -2.92 9.42 -29.74
C GLN A 175 -1.42 9.11 -29.62
N HIS A 176 -0.79 8.65 -30.69
CA HIS A 176 0.65 8.51 -30.78
C HIS A 176 1.31 9.87 -30.70
N ALA A 177 2.19 10.09 -29.72
CA ALA A 177 2.90 11.33 -29.50
C ALA A 177 4.38 11.17 -29.87
N LEU A 178 5.22 10.75 -28.93
CA LEU A 178 6.66 10.58 -29.13
C LEU A 178 7.11 9.18 -28.66
N PRO A 179 8.23 8.67 -29.19
CA PRO A 179 8.83 7.43 -28.68
C PRO A 179 9.29 7.61 -27.22
N ILE A 180 9.04 6.61 -26.40
CA ILE A 180 9.58 6.43 -25.05
C ILE A 180 10.19 5.03 -24.93
N THR A 181 10.60 4.61 -23.73
CA THR A 181 10.91 3.19 -23.48
C THR A 181 9.88 2.53 -22.57
N PHE A 182 9.68 1.22 -22.74
CA PHE A 182 8.81 0.45 -21.83
C PHE A 182 9.36 0.47 -20.40
N GLY A 183 10.71 0.45 -20.25
CA GLY A 183 11.35 0.63 -18.94
C GLY A 183 10.95 1.93 -18.26
N MET A 184 10.88 3.05 -19.00
CA MET A 184 10.43 4.35 -18.45
C MET A 184 8.96 4.28 -17.97
N LYS A 185 8.07 3.65 -18.72
CA LYS A 185 6.68 3.42 -18.30
C LYS A 185 6.62 2.64 -16.98
N VAL A 186 7.40 1.57 -16.85
CA VAL A 186 7.49 0.77 -15.62
C VAL A 186 8.14 1.60 -14.48
N GLY A 187 9.11 2.45 -14.78
CA GLY A 187 9.72 3.38 -13.82
C GLY A 187 8.70 4.26 -13.11
N VAL A 188 7.69 4.75 -13.84
CA VAL A 188 6.57 5.51 -13.23
C VAL A 188 5.81 4.66 -12.20
N TRP A 189 5.58 3.38 -12.48
CA TRP A 189 4.90 2.45 -11.56
C TRP A 189 5.73 2.20 -10.31
N ILE A 190 7.05 2.02 -10.45
CA ILE A 190 8.00 1.87 -9.31
C ILE A 190 7.92 3.09 -8.40
N ALA A 191 8.06 4.29 -8.96
CA ALA A 191 8.08 5.53 -8.20
C ALA A 191 6.77 5.76 -7.44
N GLU A 192 5.63 5.43 -8.03
CA GLU A 192 4.32 5.59 -7.40
C GLU A 192 4.08 4.54 -6.32
N ASN A 193 4.47 3.27 -6.56
CA ASN A 193 4.42 2.22 -5.57
C ASN A 193 5.26 2.60 -4.33
N ARG A 194 6.51 3.06 -4.54
CA ARG A 194 7.38 3.50 -3.44
C ARG A 194 6.76 4.64 -2.64
N ARG A 195 6.21 5.67 -3.27
CA ARG A 195 5.53 6.76 -2.57
C ARG A 195 4.36 6.27 -1.71
N ASN A 196 3.62 5.28 -2.16
CA ASN A 196 2.52 4.71 -1.38
C ASN A 196 3.03 3.88 -0.18
N MET A 197 4.14 3.16 -0.33
CA MET A 197 4.79 2.50 0.80
C MET A 197 5.21 3.52 1.87
N GLU A 198 5.83 4.64 1.47
CA GLU A 198 6.21 5.70 2.41
C GLU A 198 4.98 6.34 3.08
N ARG A 199 3.89 6.60 2.32
CA ARG A 199 2.61 7.08 2.90
C ARG A 199 2.06 6.12 3.95
N LEU A 200 2.10 4.81 3.68
CA LEU A 200 1.61 3.82 4.64
C LEU A 200 2.48 3.78 5.90
N LYS A 201 3.81 3.84 5.76
CA LYS A 201 4.72 3.92 6.91
C LYS A 201 4.47 5.18 7.75
N ASP A 202 4.26 6.33 7.10
CA ASP A 202 3.98 7.59 7.80
C ASP A 202 2.61 7.59 8.46
N CYS A 203 1.60 7.01 7.83
CA CYS A 203 0.28 6.79 8.42
C CYS A 203 0.38 5.91 9.69
N LEU A 204 1.15 4.83 9.63
CA LEU A 204 1.33 3.93 10.78
C LEU A 204 1.95 4.62 12.00
N LYS A 205 2.76 5.65 11.83
CA LYS A 205 3.29 6.44 12.96
C LYS A 205 2.18 7.12 13.76
N ARG A 206 1.12 7.59 13.09
CA ARG A 206 -0.05 8.22 13.71
C ARG A 206 -1.09 7.20 14.18
N LEU A 207 -1.29 6.15 13.41
CA LEU A 207 -2.25 5.09 13.72
C LEU A 207 -1.80 4.21 14.91
N ASN A 208 -0.50 4.11 15.19
CA ASN A 208 0.06 3.13 16.13
C ASN A 208 -0.12 3.53 17.62
N SER A 209 -1.15 4.27 17.94
CA SER A 209 -1.55 4.58 19.32
C SER A 209 -2.91 3.97 19.61
N GLY A 210 -3.04 3.28 20.75
CA GLY A 210 -4.33 2.83 21.27
C GLY A 210 -4.98 3.90 22.16
N ILE A 211 -6.15 3.59 22.71
CA ILE A 211 -6.94 4.51 23.53
C ILE A 211 -7.32 3.84 24.85
N LEU A 212 -7.21 4.58 25.95
CA LEU A 212 -7.77 4.21 27.25
C LEU A 212 -8.21 5.46 28.00
N LYS A 213 -9.40 5.97 27.75
CA LYS A 213 -9.88 7.27 28.30
C LYS A 213 -11.24 7.18 28.99
N GLY A 214 -11.82 5.96 29.03
CA GLY A 214 -13.12 5.72 29.66
C GLY A 214 -14.30 6.21 28.83
N ALA A 215 -15.47 6.29 29.42
CA ALA A 215 -16.75 6.42 28.72
C ALA A 215 -16.88 7.65 27.81
N VAL A 216 -16.29 8.77 28.17
CA VAL A 216 -16.40 10.07 27.48
C VAL A 216 -15.06 10.81 27.33
N GLY A 217 -13.94 10.12 27.46
CA GLY A 217 -12.60 10.70 27.29
C GLY A 217 -12.07 11.47 28.49
N SER A 218 -12.71 11.38 29.64
CA SER A 218 -12.38 12.17 30.84
C SER A 218 -11.60 11.41 31.91
N TYR A 219 -11.30 10.14 31.70
CA TYR A 219 -10.64 9.23 32.67
C TYR A 219 -11.39 9.06 34.00
N ALA A 220 -12.66 9.46 34.07
CA ALA A 220 -13.41 9.47 35.36
C ALA A 220 -13.45 8.08 36.03
N GLY A 221 -13.55 6.98 35.26
CA GLY A 221 -13.52 5.64 35.81
C GLY A 221 -12.12 5.11 36.15
N LEU A 222 -11.07 5.72 35.61
CA LEU A 222 -9.66 5.37 35.83
C LEU A 222 -9.03 6.16 36.99
N GLY A 223 -9.67 7.28 37.44
CA GLY A 223 -9.23 8.12 38.53
C GLY A 223 -7.99 8.96 38.23
N GLU A 224 -7.33 9.45 39.30
CA GLU A 224 -6.19 10.38 39.20
C GLU A 224 -4.98 9.82 38.44
N LYS A 225 -4.85 8.50 38.37
CA LYS A 225 -3.75 7.80 37.67
C LYS A 225 -4.09 7.43 36.22
N GLY A 226 -5.19 7.93 35.66
CA GLY A 226 -5.65 7.57 34.30
C GLY A 226 -4.59 7.73 33.22
N PHE A 227 -3.83 8.83 33.20
CA PHE A 227 -2.74 9.02 32.24
C PHE A 227 -1.61 8.00 32.39
N GLU A 228 -1.22 7.68 33.64
CA GLU A 228 -0.16 6.70 33.91
C GLU A 228 -0.60 5.28 33.49
N ILE A 229 -1.88 4.92 33.72
CA ILE A 229 -2.44 3.63 33.29
C ILE A 229 -2.38 3.53 31.77
N GLU A 230 -2.84 4.57 31.05
CA GLU A 230 -2.87 4.60 29.60
C GLU A 230 -1.46 4.48 29.01
N GLU A 231 -0.47 5.23 29.50
CA GLU A 231 0.93 5.13 29.08
C GLU A 231 1.50 3.72 29.31
N LEU A 232 1.22 3.12 30.47
CA LEU A 232 1.67 1.76 30.78
C LEU A 232 0.99 0.72 29.87
N LEU A 233 -0.30 0.87 29.61
CA LEU A 233 -1.04 -0.01 28.69
C LEU A 233 -0.43 0.03 27.29
N MET A 234 -0.21 1.23 26.73
CA MET A 234 0.41 1.36 25.40
C MET A 234 1.78 0.70 25.36
N LYS A 235 2.58 0.88 26.40
CA LYS A 235 3.90 0.25 26.54
C LYS A 235 3.82 -1.28 26.63
N GLU A 236 2.88 -1.83 27.37
CA GLU A 236 2.65 -3.28 27.48
C GLU A 236 2.26 -3.89 26.13
N LEU A 237 1.46 -3.17 25.34
CA LEU A 237 1.01 -3.59 24.01
C LEU A 237 2.04 -3.33 22.90
N GLY A 238 3.16 -2.67 23.21
CA GLY A 238 4.17 -2.28 22.21
C GLY A 238 3.62 -1.28 21.19
N LEU A 239 2.71 -0.41 21.63
CA LEU A 239 2.14 0.70 20.87
C LEU A 239 2.92 2.00 21.13
N ALA A 240 2.67 3.02 20.30
CA ALA A 240 3.19 4.35 20.52
C ALA A 240 2.59 4.99 21.81
N PRO A 241 3.22 6.01 22.38
CA PRO A 241 2.62 6.78 23.46
C PRO A 241 1.24 7.31 23.07
N PRO A 242 0.32 7.46 24.05
CA PRO A 242 -1.02 7.98 23.79
C PRO A 242 -1.00 9.39 23.19
N ASP A 243 -1.89 9.65 22.24
CA ASP A 243 -2.08 10.98 21.72
C ASP A 243 -2.92 11.84 22.68
N PRO A 244 -2.54 13.11 22.92
CA PRO A 244 -3.35 14.02 23.72
C PRO A 244 -4.73 14.25 23.09
N ALA A 245 -5.79 14.19 23.90
CA ALA A 245 -7.17 14.41 23.47
C ALA A 245 -7.68 13.49 22.35
N ASP A 246 -6.95 12.43 22.01
CA ASP A 246 -7.45 11.35 21.17
C ASP A 246 -8.43 10.48 21.99
N TRP A 247 -9.64 10.28 21.45
CA TRP A 247 -10.70 9.54 22.16
C TRP A 247 -11.76 9.04 21.15
N HIS A 248 -12.82 8.37 21.62
CA HIS A 248 -13.74 7.60 20.74
C HIS A 248 -14.45 8.39 19.65
N GLY A 249 -14.59 9.70 19.78
CA GLY A 249 -15.14 10.59 18.75
C GLY A 249 -14.15 10.91 17.62
N VAL A 250 -12.86 10.66 17.84
CA VAL A 250 -11.80 10.98 16.88
C VAL A 250 -11.46 9.75 16.06
N LYS A 251 -11.61 9.82 14.76
CA LYS A 251 -11.42 8.70 13.81
C LYS A 251 -10.56 9.08 12.59
N ASP A 252 -9.89 10.22 12.64
CA ASP A 252 -9.07 10.73 11.52
C ASP A 252 -7.90 9.80 11.17
N ASN A 253 -7.26 9.16 12.16
CA ASN A 253 -6.20 8.17 11.92
C ASN A 253 -6.71 6.93 11.15
N PHE A 254 -7.92 6.46 11.45
CA PHE A 254 -8.55 5.36 10.69
C PHE A 254 -8.95 5.82 9.29
N ALA A 255 -9.46 7.05 9.16
CA ALA A 255 -9.81 7.65 7.87
C ALA A 255 -8.55 7.87 7.01
N GLU A 256 -7.45 8.33 7.59
CA GLU A 256 -6.15 8.42 6.90
C GLU A 256 -5.71 7.06 6.38
N PHE A 257 -5.77 6.01 7.21
CA PHE A 257 -5.43 4.65 6.80
C PHE A 257 -6.29 4.20 5.60
N GLY A 258 -7.61 4.40 5.69
CA GLY A 258 -8.54 4.09 4.59
C GLY A 258 -8.17 4.81 3.30
N ASN A 259 -7.83 6.10 3.37
CA ASN A 259 -7.42 6.89 2.21
C ASN A 259 -6.07 6.44 1.64
N VAL A 260 -5.12 6.04 2.47
CA VAL A 260 -3.84 5.45 2.00
C VAL A 260 -4.10 4.13 1.26
N MET A 261 -5.00 3.26 1.76
CA MET A 261 -5.41 2.05 1.05
C MET A 261 -6.06 2.39 -0.30
N ALA A 262 -6.89 3.43 -0.36
CA ALA A 262 -7.48 3.89 -1.63
C ALA A 262 -6.42 4.36 -2.63
N LEU A 263 -5.40 5.11 -2.20
CA LEU A 263 -4.29 5.53 -3.07
C LEU A 263 -3.49 4.33 -3.59
N ILE A 264 -3.21 3.35 -2.74
CA ILE A 264 -2.58 2.08 -3.13
C ILE A 264 -3.46 1.40 -4.18
N GLY A 265 -4.75 1.20 -3.87
CA GLY A 265 -5.71 0.58 -4.79
C GLY A 265 -5.75 1.26 -6.15
N MET A 266 -5.84 2.59 -6.18
CA MET A 266 -5.90 3.36 -7.44
C MET A 266 -4.61 3.30 -8.25
N THR A 267 -3.44 3.20 -7.62
CA THR A 267 -2.16 2.98 -8.32
C THR A 267 -2.18 1.66 -9.08
N TYR A 268 -2.56 0.57 -8.43
CA TYR A 268 -2.64 -0.74 -9.09
C TYR A 268 -3.80 -0.82 -10.09
N GLY A 269 -4.91 -0.11 -9.82
CA GLY A 269 -5.99 0.05 -10.78
C GLY A 269 -5.54 0.73 -12.07
N LYS A 270 -4.72 1.78 -11.97
CA LYS A 270 -4.10 2.46 -13.11
C LYS A 270 -3.16 1.52 -13.87
N ILE A 271 -2.31 0.76 -13.18
CA ILE A 271 -1.42 -0.23 -13.81
C ILE A 271 -2.25 -1.30 -14.53
N GLY A 272 -3.30 -1.82 -13.88
CA GLY A 272 -4.22 -2.77 -14.50
C GLY A 272 -4.90 -2.22 -15.75
N GLN A 273 -5.38 -0.98 -15.71
CA GLN A 273 -6.00 -0.31 -16.87
C GLN A 273 -5.00 -0.15 -18.03
N GLU A 274 -3.76 0.23 -17.75
CA GLU A 274 -2.72 0.37 -18.76
C GLU A 274 -2.40 -0.98 -19.40
N ILE A 275 -2.18 -2.04 -18.64
CA ILE A 275 -1.93 -3.38 -19.15
C ILE A 275 -3.12 -3.89 -19.99
N PHE A 276 -4.36 -3.63 -19.50
CA PHE A 276 -5.58 -3.96 -20.24
C PHE A 276 -5.62 -3.31 -21.63
N LEU A 277 -5.26 -2.03 -21.72
CA LEU A 277 -5.19 -1.30 -23.00
C LEU A 277 -4.06 -1.79 -23.88
N LEU A 278 -2.86 -2.01 -23.33
CA LEU A 278 -1.70 -2.49 -24.08
C LEU A 278 -1.90 -3.91 -24.64
N GLN A 279 -2.75 -4.73 -24.00
CA GLN A 279 -3.11 -6.07 -24.47
C GLN A 279 -4.24 -6.07 -25.53
N SER A 280 -4.92 -4.94 -25.75
CA SER A 280 -5.99 -4.89 -26.74
C SER A 280 -5.48 -5.29 -28.12
N THR A 281 -6.33 -5.93 -28.94
CA THR A 281 -5.96 -6.48 -30.26
C THR A 281 -5.28 -5.46 -31.18
N ASP A 282 -5.72 -4.19 -31.13
CA ASP A 282 -5.19 -3.13 -31.99
C ASP A 282 -3.82 -2.59 -31.53
N ILE A 283 -3.43 -2.86 -30.27
CA ILE A 283 -2.15 -2.44 -29.67
C ILE A 283 -1.21 -3.63 -29.56
N GLY A 284 -1.56 -4.66 -28.79
CA GLY A 284 -0.87 -5.94 -28.71
C GLY A 284 0.55 -5.91 -28.12
N GLU A 285 0.94 -4.88 -27.37
CA GLU A 285 2.32 -4.68 -26.91
C GLU A 285 2.70 -5.52 -25.69
N VAL A 286 1.71 -5.98 -24.92
CA VAL A 286 1.88 -6.90 -23.79
C VAL A 286 0.76 -7.93 -23.75
N GLU A 287 0.94 -9.01 -22.98
CA GLU A 287 -0.10 -10.02 -22.74
C GLU A 287 0.04 -10.61 -21.34
N GLU A 288 -1.08 -10.79 -20.64
CA GLU A 288 -1.11 -11.58 -19.42
C GLU A 288 -0.72 -13.03 -19.69
N ARG A 289 0.25 -13.54 -18.92
CA ARG A 289 0.61 -14.95 -19.05
C ARG A 289 -0.53 -15.81 -18.50
N LEU A 290 -1.09 -16.61 -19.39
CA LEU A 290 -2.08 -17.62 -19.04
C LEU A 290 -1.41 -18.99 -18.92
N PRO A 291 -1.87 -19.87 -18.00
CA PRO A 291 -1.47 -21.28 -18.02
C PRO A 291 -1.74 -21.91 -19.38
N SER A 292 -0.92 -22.88 -19.78
CA SER A 292 -1.06 -23.56 -21.09
C SER A 292 -2.42 -24.26 -21.25
N THR A 293 -3.06 -24.62 -20.16
CA THR A 293 -4.39 -25.26 -20.11
C THR A 293 -5.55 -24.28 -20.05
N ALA A 294 -5.27 -22.98 -19.92
CA ALA A 294 -6.32 -21.99 -19.76
C ALA A 294 -7.01 -21.69 -21.08
N VAL A 295 -8.34 -21.73 -21.08
CA VAL A 295 -9.19 -21.33 -22.19
C VAL A 295 -9.63 -19.90 -21.97
N GLY A 296 -9.19 -18.98 -22.81
CA GLY A 296 -9.50 -17.55 -22.69
C GLY A 296 -10.93 -17.18 -23.06
N SER A 297 -11.64 -18.04 -23.77
CA SER A 297 -13.03 -17.85 -24.20
C SER A 297 -13.71 -19.20 -24.41
N SER A 298 -14.97 -19.32 -23.99
CA SER A 298 -15.78 -20.53 -24.21
C SER A 298 -16.18 -20.77 -25.67
N THR A 299 -16.14 -19.72 -26.50
CA THR A 299 -16.64 -19.76 -27.90
C THR A 299 -15.54 -19.49 -28.91
N MET A 300 -14.55 -18.65 -28.54
CA MET A 300 -13.49 -18.21 -29.46
C MET A 300 -12.12 -18.62 -28.93
N PRO A 301 -11.53 -19.74 -29.37
CA PRO A 301 -10.28 -20.28 -28.78
C PRO A 301 -9.08 -19.34 -28.86
N HIS A 302 -9.03 -18.45 -29.85
CA HIS A 302 -7.97 -17.46 -30.01
C HIS A 302 -8.07 -16.24 -29.07
N LYS A 303 -9.23 -16.04 -28.42
CA LYS A 303 -9.50 -14.85 -27.63
C LYS A 303 -8.90 -14.98 -26.22
N ARG A 304 -7.90 -14.15 -25.91
CA ARG A 304 -7.16 -14.12 -24.63
C ARG A 304 -7.53 -12.88 -23.86
N ASN A 305 -8.50 -13.02 -22.95
CA ASN A 305 -9.01 -11.89 -22.19
C ASN A 305 -8.05 -11.48 -21.03
N PRO A 306 -7.79 -10.19 -20.82
CA PRO A 306 -6.98 -9.67 -19.72
C PRO A 306 -7.77 -9.68 -18.39
N GLY A 307 -7.89 -10.88 -17.77
CA GLY A 307 -8.70 -11.10 -16.58
C GLY A 307 -8.13 -10.44 -15.32
N LYS A 308 -6.83 -10.64 -15.07
CA LYS A 308 -6.16 -10.09 -13.89
C LYS A 308 -6.11 -8.55 -13.92
N SER A 309 -5.78 -7.98 -15.07
CA SER A 309 -5.75 -6.51 -15.26
C SER A 309 -7.12 -5.90 -15.01
N LYS A 310 -8.19 -6.53 -15.50
CA LYS A 310 -9.57 -6.13 -15.22
C LYS A 310 -9.88 -6.21 -13.72
N ASP A 311 -9.45 -7.28 -13.05
CA ASP A 311 -9.69 -7.46 -11.60
C ASP A 311 -9.00 -6.37 -10.77
N LEU A 312 -7.78 -5.93 -11.15
CA LEU A 312 -7.12 -4.80 -10.49
C LEU A 312 -7.96 -3.52 -10.59
N VAL A 313 -8.55 -3.24 -11.75
CA VAL A 313 -9.42 -2.07 -11.95
C VAL A 313 -10.69 -2.17 -11.10
N VAL A 314 -11.31 -3.33 -11.02
CA VAL A 314 -12.53 -3.54 -10.22
C VAL A 314 -12.23 -3.38 -8.73
N LEU A 315 -11.22 -4.09 -8.21
CA LEU A 315 -10.83 -4.04 -6.81
C LEU A 315 -10.41 -2.63 -6.37
N SER A 316 -9.69 -1.89 -7.22
CA SER A 316 -9.30 -0.51 -6.90
C SER A 316 -10.51 0.40 -6.63
N ARG A 317 -11.60 0.21 -7.35
CA ARG A 317 -12.85 0.95 -7.16
C ARG A 317 -13.59 0.53 -5.89
N GLU A 318 -13.54 -0.77 -5.55
CA GLU A 318 -14.13 -1.29 -4.31
C GLU A 318 -13.38 -0.73 -3.10
N ILE A 319 -12.03 -0.81 -3.08
CA ILE A 319 -11.18 -0.27 -2.01
C ILE A 319 -11.49 1.21 -1.77
N ARG A 320 -11.59 2.01 -2.83
CA ARG A 320 -11.93 3.43 -2.70
C ARG A 320 -13.27 3.67 -2.03
N ARG A 321 -14.30 2.87 -2.35
CA ARG A 321 -15.63 2.99 -1.71
C ARG A 321 -15.59 2.67 -0.22
N HIS A 322 -14.80 1.66 0.19
CA HIS A 322 -14.62 1.38 1.61
C HIS A 322 -13.95 2.55 2.34
N ALA A 323 -12.96 3.22 1.71
CA ALA A 323 -12.34 4.41 2.26
C ALA A 323 -13.34 5.56 2.46
N GLU A 324 -14.28 5.77 1.52
CA GLU A 324 -15.35 6.77 1.64
C GLU A 324 -16.22 6.49 2.90
N VAL A 325 -16.60 5.23 3.13
CA VAL A 325 -17.41 4.86 4.30
C VAL A 325 -16.61 4.99 5.61
N ILE A 326 -15.30 4.70 5.59
CA ILE A 326 -14.43 4.91 6.76
C ILE A 326 -14.33 6.41 7.11
N MET A 327 -14.32 7.31 6.11
CA MET A 327 -14.34 8.75 6.35
C MET A 327 -15.64 9.22 7.03
N ASP A 328 -16.79 8.59 6.74
CA ASP A 328 -18.04 8.90 7.44
C ASP A 328 -17.94 8.67 8.95
N TRP A 329 -17.02 7.83 9.38
CA TRP A 329 -16.75 7.54 10.79
C TRP A 329 -16.18 8.74 11.57
N MET A 330 -15.61 9.73 10.88
CA MET A 330 -15.12 10.97 11.49
C MET A 330 -16.25 11.85 12.01
N VAL A 331 -17.48 11.67 11.51
CA VAL A 331 -18.65 12.43 11.95
C VAL A 331 -19.29 11.74 13.14
N SER A 332 -18.91 12.16 14.33
CA SER A 332 -19.41 11.61 15.60
C SER A 332 -20.67 12.35 16.08
N ILE A 333 -21.51 11.64 16.82
CA ILE A 333 -22.65 12.22 17.53
C ILE A 333 -22.18 12.52 18.97
N HIS A 334 -22.07 13.80 19.30
CA HIS A 334 -21.54 14.26 20.59
C HIS A 334 -20.13 13.64 20.86
N GLU A 335 -19.88 13.29 22.08
CA GLU A 335 -18.62 12.74 22.56
C GLU A 335 -18.37 11.33 22.04
N ARG A 336 -19.38 10.54 21.79
CA ARG A 336 -19.27 9.18 21.23
C ARG A 336 -20.55 8.74 20.56
N GLY A 337 -20.51 8.57 19.26
CA GLY A 337 -21.62 8.01 18.51
C GLY A 337 -21.15 7.76 17.08
N GLN A 338 -21.33 6.55 16.59
CA GLN A 338 -20.86 6.15 15.27
C GLN A 338 -22.08 5.87 14.38
N ILE A 339 -22.05 6.45 13.20
CA ILE A 339 -23.06 6.20 12.16
C ILE A 339 -22.55 5.10 11.20
N SER A 340 -21.22 4.89 11.15
CA SER A 340 -20.58 3.90 10.28
C SER A 340 -20.06 2.68 11.05
N SER A 341 -19.82 1.59 10.34
CA SER A 341 -19.40 0.30 10.90
C SER A 341 -17.88 0.10 10.79
N ALA A 342 -17.25 -0.48 11.83
CA ALA A 342 -15.86 -0.88 11.85
C ALA A 342 -15.53 -2.00 10.84
N ASP A 343 -16.51 -2.75 10.35
CA ASP A 343 -16.33 -3.82 9.38
C ASP A 343 -15.65 -3.34 8.09
N GLN A 344 -15.74 -2.04 7.80
CA GLN A 344 -15.08 -1.44 6.65
C GLN A 344 -13.55 -1.47 6.74
N LEU A 345 -12.98 -1.49 7.96
CA LEU A 345 -11.54 -1.61 8.19
C LEU A 345 -11.03 -3.02 7.80
N GLU A 346 -11.80 -4.05 8.13
CA GLU A 346 -11.52 -5.41 7.67
C GLU A 346 -11.64 -5.51 6.15
N GLU A 347 -12.77 -5.07 5.59
CA GLU A 347 -13.05 -5.18 4.17
C GLU A 347 -12.01 -4.47 3.30
N ILE A 348 -11.56 -3.27 3.68
CA ILE A 348 -10.56 -2.53 2.92
C ILE A 348 -9.21 -3.27 2.92
N CYS A 349 -8.83 -3.89 4.05
CA CYS A 349 -7.61 -4.70 4.15
C CYS A 349 -7.69 -5.97 3.31
N LEU A 350 -8.81 -6.71 3.38
CA LEU A 350 -9.04 -7.93 2.59
C LEU A 350 -9.04 -7.64 1.08
N LYS A 351 -9.68 -6.56 0.66
CA LYS A 351 -9.70 -6.15 -0.77
C LYS A 351 -8.32 -5.71 -1.25
N THR A 352 -7.56 -5.00 -0.42
CA THR A 352 -6.19 -4.57 -0.76
C THR A 352 -5.26 -5.78 -0.87
N ASP A 353 -5.34 -6.72 0.06
CA ASP A 353 -4.60 -7.99 0.01
C ASP A 353 -4.92 -8.79 -1.27
N ARG A 354 -6.20 -8.92 -1.61
CA ARG A 354 -6.65 -9.58 -2.84
C ARG A 354 -6.10 -8.89 -4.10
N LEU A 355 -6.11 -7.55 -4.12
CA LEU A 355 -5.58 -6.76 -5.22
C LEU A 355 -4.07 -7.00 -5.40
N LEU A 356 -3.28 -6.95 -4.31
CA LEU A 356 -1.84 -7.17 -4.36
C LEU A 356 -1.51 -8.61 -4.76
N LYS A 357 -2.24 -9.60 -4.26
CA LYS A 357 -2.11 -11.02 -4.66
C LYS A 357 -2.42 -11.25 -6.16
N ALA A 358 -3.30 -10.46 -6.75
CA ALA A 358 -3.55 -10.50 -8.19
C ALA A 358 -2.45 -9.79 -8.98
N ALA A 359 -1.92 -8.68 -8.46
CA ALA A 359 -0.87 -7.89 -9.10
C ALA A 359 0.49 -8.59 -9.14
N LYS A 360 0.87 -9.31 -8.06
CA LYS A 360 2.18 -9.99 -7.97
C LYS A 360 2.48 -10.90 -9.18
N PRO A 361 1.69 -11.94 -9.47
CA PRO A 361 1.96 -12.81 -10.60
C PRO A 361 1.76 -12.11 -11.95
N LEU A 362 0.85 -11.15 -12.06
CA LEU A 362 0.66 -10.37 -13.28
C LEU A 362 1.94 -9.62 -13.65
N LEU A 363 2.49 -8.85 -12.72
CA LEU A 363 3.64 -7.98 -12.96
C LEU A 363 4.98 -8.75 -13.02
N LYS A 364 5.04 -9.92 -12.39
CA LYS A 364 6.22 -10.79 -12.46
C LYS A 364 6.34 -11.50 -13.82
N ASP A 365 5.21 -11.96 -14.36
CA ASP A 365 5.20 -12.93 -15.47
C ASP A 365 4.54 -12.38 -16.75
N ILE A 366 4.36 -11.07 -16.89
CA ILE A 366 3.77 -10.46 -18.08
C ILE A 366 4.64 -10.71 -19.32
N ASN A 367 4.02 -11.12 -20.42
CA ASN A 367 4.68 -11.19 -21.72
C ASN A 367 4.77 -9.78 -22.31
N VAL A 368 5.94 -9.42 -22.82
CA VAL A 368 6.19 -8.12 -23.46
C VAL A 368 6.69 -8.39 -24.88
N PHE A 369 6.16 -7.66 -25.87
CA PHE A 369 6.44 -7.85 -27.28
C PHE A 369 7.16 -6.63 -27.91
N PRO A 370 8.51 -6.53 -27.79
CA PRO A 370 9.28 -5.39 -28.30
C PRO A 370 9.09 -5.16 -29.81
N ASP A 371 8.94 -6.23 -30.57
CA ASP A 371 8.75 -6.14 -32.03
C ASP A 371 7.42 -5.46 -32.37
N VAL A 372 6.34 -5.80 -31.65
CA VAL A 372 5.02 -5.15 -31.81
C VAL A 372 5.07 -3.68 -31.35
N MET A 373 5.83 -3.36 -30.31
CA MET A 373 6.07 -1.97 -29.89
C MET A 373 6.70 -1.15 -31.00
N MET A 374 7.71 -1.71 -31.69
CA MET A 374 8.35 -1.06 -32.82
C MET A 374 7.41 -0.95 -34.04
N GLU A 375 6.61 -1.98 -34.34
CA GLU A 375 5.58 -1.90 -35.36
C GLU A 375 4.59 -0.77 -35.10
N ASN A 376 4.15 -0.60 -33.86
CA ASN A 376 3.25 0.49 -33.46
C ASN A 376 3.88 1.88 -33.61
N ILE A 377 5.16 2.03 -33.34
CA ILE A 377 5.90 3.28 -33.64
C ILE A 377 5.83 3.57 -35.14
N ASN A 378 6.04 2.57 -35.97
CA ASN A 378 6.09 2.71 -37.44
C ASN A 378 4.70 2.90 -38.10
N LYS A 379 3.59 2.60 -37.40
CA LYS A 379 2.21 2.82 -37.90
C LYS A 379 1.96 4.24 -38.39
N THR A 380 2.61 5.24 -37.81
CA THR A 380 2.48 6.65 -38.18
C THR A 380 3.32 7.04 -39.38
N ARG A 381 4.10 6.13 -39.94
CA ARG A 381 5.00 6.40 -41.08
C ARG A 381 5.91 7.61 -40.86
N GLY A 382 6.44 7.74 -39.65
CA GLY A 382 7.37 8.80 -39.27
C GLY A 382 6.72 10.13 -38.89
N LEU A 383 5.39 10.27 -38.91
CA LEU A 383 4.72 11.50 -38.49
C LEU A 383 5.03 11.91 -37.04
N ILE A 384 5.28 10.94 -36.16
CA ILE A 384 5.71 11.19 -34.78
C ILE A 384 7.09 11.89 -34.68
N MET A 385 7.88 11.86 -35.75
CA MET A 385 9.18 12.51 -35.83
C MET A 385 9.10 13.96 -36.32
N SER A 386 7.90 14.49 -36.56
CA SER A 386 7.69 15.87 -37.05
C SER A 386 8.29 16.93 -36.12
N GLU A 387 8.25 16.71 -34.80
CA GLU A 387 8.87 17.60 -33.82
C GLU A 387 10.39 17.66 -34.00
N LYS A 388 11.07 16.50 -34.10
CA LYS A 388 12.52 16.44 -34.34
C LYS A 388 12.90 17.10 -35.68
N LEU A 389 12.13 16.79 -36.73
CA LEU A 389 12.32 17.42 -38.04
C LEU A 389 12.18 18.95 -37.95
N MET A 390 11.18 19.44 -37.23
CA MET A 390 10.94 20.87 -37.02
C MET A 390 12.13 21.54 -36.28
N PHE A 391 12.69 20.91 -35.27
CA PHE A 391 13.86 21.48 -34.56
C PHE A 391 15.09 21.54 -35.46
N VAL A 392 15.41 20.47 -36.18
CA VAL A 392 16.59 20.43 -37.09
C VAL A 392 16.43 21.45 -38.24
N LEU A 393 15.26 21.57 -38.84
CA LEU A 393 15.00 22.59 -39.86
C LEU A 393 14.99 23.98 -39.24
N GLY A 394 14.49 24.12 -38.01
CA GLY A 394 14.42 25.42 -37.31
C GLY A 394 15.79 26.09 -37.09
N GLU A 395 16.83 25.29 -36.88
CA GLU A 395 18.22 25.78 -36.83
C GLU A 395 18.71 26.35 -38.14
N LYS A 396 18.16 25.90 -39.29
CA LYS A 396 18.62 26.22 -40.64
C LYS A 396 17.79 27.33 -41.32
N ILE A 397 16.47 27.35 -41.07
CA ILE A 397 15.53 28.27 -41.76
C ILE A 397 14.68 29.10 -40.79
N GLY A 398 14.94 29.00 -39.50
CA GLY A 398 14.18 29.69 -38.46
C GLY A 398 12.96 28.88 -37.97
N LYS A 399 12.68 28.98 -36.67
CA LYS A 399 11.69 28.13 -35.96
C LYS A 399 10.27 28.26 -36.54
N HIS A 400 9.82 29.47 -36.82
CA HIS A 400 8.47 29.72 -37.32
C HIS A 400 8.27 29.13 -38.71
N THR A 401 9.23 29.41 -39.64
CA THR A 401 9.23 28.88 -41.00
C THR A 401 9.28 27.36 -41.02
N ALA A 402 10.12 26.77 -40.18
CA ALA A 402 10.20 25.30 -40.05
C ALA A 402 8.89 24.69 -39.53
N HIS A 403 8.24 25.34 -38.58
CA HIS A 403 6.94 24.86 -38.05
C HIS A 403 5.88 24.81 -39.15
N GLU A 404 5.71 25.86 -39.94
CA GLU A 404 4.71 25.87 -41.01
C GLU A 404 5.06 24.87 -42.13
N ALA A 405 6.33 24.78 -42.51
CA ALA A 405 6.77 23.82 -43.51
C ALA A 405 6.53 22.37 -43.09
N VAL A 406 6.86 22.00 -41.81
CA VAL A 406 6.66 20.67 -41.29
C VAL A 406 5.16 20.38 -41.09
N ARG A 407 4.35 21.36 -40.70
CA ARG A 407 2.89 21.23 -40.64
C ARG A 407 2.30 20.85 -42.00
N GLU A 408 2.70 21.57 -43.07
CA GLU A 408 2.24 21.28 -44.44
C GLU A 408 2.68 19.91 -44.90
N LEU A 409 3.96 19.54 -44.71
CA LEU A 409 4.50 18.22 -45.03
C LEU A 409 3.75 17.12 -44.30
N SER A 410 3.48 17.28 -43.00
CA SER A 410 2.77 16.28 -42.21
C SER A 410 1.33 16.08 -42.69
N MET A 411 0.63 17.15 -43.06
CA MET A 411 -0.71 17.08 -43.63
C MET A 411 -0.72 16.44 -45.02
N GLU A 412 0.30 16.70 -45.81
CA GLU A 412 0.46 16.07 -47.17
C GLU A 412 0.75 14.58 -47.00
N ALA A 413 1.71 14.19 -46.14
CA ALA A 413 2.09 12.84 -45.85
C ALA A 413 0.88 12.03 -45.34
N PHE A 414 0.11 12.60 -44.41
CA PHE A 414 -1.10 12.00 -43.87
C PHE A 414 -2.16 11.73 -44.95
N LYS A 415 -2.48 12.74 -45.79
CA LYS A 415 -3.47 12.65 -46.84
C LYS A 415 -3.08 11.63 -47.94
N LYS A 416 -1.81 11.65 -48.34
CA LYS A 416 -1.27 10.77 -49.37
C LYS A 416 -0.90 9.38 -48.86
N LYS A 417 -0.95 9.14 -47.55
CA LYS A 417 -0.55 7.90 -46.89
C LYS A 417 0.91 7.49 -47.20
N ILE A 418 1.80 8.48 -47.39
CA ILE A 418 3.25 8.29 -47.59
C ILE A 418 3.99 8.54 -46.28
N SER A 419 5.29 8.18 -46.21
CA SER A 419 6.10 8.53 -45.04
C SER A 419 6.39 10.03 -45.00
N LEU A 420 6.57 10.58 -43.78
CA LEU A 420 6.98 11.97 -43.65
C LEU A 420 8.38 12.21 -44.25
N LYS A 421 9.26 11.19 -44.22
CA LYS A 421 10.57 11.20 -44.85
C LYS A 421 10.46 11.36 -46.37
N ASP A 422 9.57 10.58 -47.03
CA ASP A 422 9.33 10.67 -48.48
C ASP A 422 8.72 12.02 -48.84
N ALA A 423 7.83 12.55 -48.00
CA ALA A 423 7.28 13.91 -48.22
C ALA A 423 8.35 14.99 -48.19
N VAL A 424 9.35 14.90 -47.27
CA VAL A 424 10.51 15.79 -47.24
C VAL A 424 11.34 15.70 -48.53
N LEU A 425 11.67 14.45 -48.95
CA LEU A 425 12.48 14.19 -50.15
C LEU A 425 11.80 14.68 -51.42
N ALA A 426 10.47 14.66 -51.47
CA ALA A 426 9.69 15.19 -52.59
C ALA A 426 9.66 16.71 -52.67
N LYS A 427 10.25 17.45 -51.73
CA LYS A 427 10.32 18.93 -51.65
C LYS A 427 11.78 19.38 -51.74
N PRO A 428 12.36 19.60 -52.93
CA PRO A 428 13.77 19.99 -53.08
C PRO A 428 14.13 21.26 -52.32
N GLU A 429 13.20 22.21 -52.18
CA GLU A 429 13.36 23.44 -51.41
C GLU A 429 13.59 23.26 -49.90
N LEU A 430 13.15 22.13 -49.35
CA LEU A 430 13.40 21.73 -47.93
C LEU A 430 14.50 20.67 -47.83
N ALA A 431 14.51 19.71 -48.73
CA ALA A 431 15.49 18.60 -48.76
C ALA A 431 16.94 19.13 -48.87
N LYS A 432 17.17 20.23 -49.59
CA LYS A 432 18.51 20.85 -49.71
C LYS A 432 19.16 21.28 -48.38
N TYR A 433 18.37 21.44 -47.32
CA TYR A 433 18.88 21.82 -45.98
C TYR A 433 19.26 20.59 -45.14
N LEU A 434 18.94 19.34 -45.60
CA LEU A 434 19.14 18.13 -44.83
C LEU A 434 20.09 17.18 -45.57
N LYS A 435 21.19 16.78 -44.96
CA LYS A 435 22.03 15.72 -45.50
C LYS A 435 21.32 14.37 -45.32
N LYS A 436 21.70 13.37 -46.14
CA LYS A 436 21.09 12.04 -46.12
C LYS A 436 21.23 11.41 -44.72
N GLU A 437 22.41 11.53 -44.11
CA GLU A 437 22.73 10.99 -42.79
C GLU A 437 21.88 11.67 -41.70
N GLU A 438 21.69 13.01 -41.78
CA GLU A 438 20.81 13.76 -40.86
C GLU A 438 19.36 13.29 -41.01
N LEU A 439 18.91 13.06 -42.22
CA LEU A 439 17.55 12.60 -42.49
C LEU A 439 17.32 11.18 -41.93
N ASP A 440 18.28 10.28 -42.09
CA ASP A 440 18.23 8.94 -41.50
C ASP A 440 18.20 9.02 -39.95
N GLU A 441 18.98 9.89 -39.39
CA GLU A 441 18.98 10.11 -37.92
C GLU A 441 17.70 10.75 -37.38
N ILE A 442 17.11 11.71 -38.14
CA ILE A 442 15.85 12.33 -37.78
C ILE A 442 14.74 11.29 -37.68
N PHE A 443 14.67 10.35 -38.64
CA PHE A 443 13.61 9.37 -38.72
C PHE A 443 13.92 8.07 -37.98
N ASP A 444 15.03 7.98 -37.26
CA ASP A 444 15.31 6.88 -36.35
C ASP A 444 14.63 7.15 -34.98
N PRO A 445 13.58 6.39 -34.60
CA PRO A 445 12.89 6.59 -33.31
C PRO A 445 13.81 6.42 -32.10
N MET A 446 14.84 5.56 -32.18
CA MET A 446 15.80 5.35 -31.11
C MET A 446 16.66 6.55 -30.80
N LYS A 447 16.80 7.47 -31.76
CA LYS A 447 17.51 8.74 -31.58
C LYS A 447 16.65 9.87 -31.00
N TYR A 448 15.38 9.57 -30.64
CA TYR A 448 14.44 10.55 -30.10
C TYR A 448 13.64 10.08 -28.89
N ILE A 449 14.20 9.13 -28.14
CA ILE A 449 13.64 8.66 -26.85
C ILE A 449 14.04 9.57 -25.68
N GLY A 450 14.78 10.64 -25.94
CA GLY A 450 15.26 11.59 -24.91
C GLY A 450 16.11 10.91 -23.84
N LEU A 451 15.83 11.25 -22.59
CA LEU A 451 16.49 10.68 -21.40
C LEU A 451 15.69 9.53 -20.76
N ALA A 452 14.83 8.85 -21.51
CA ALA A 452 13.99 7.77 -20.97
C ALA A 452 14.81 6.65 -20.31
N PRO A 453 15.94 6.15 -20.86
CA PRO A 453 16.78 5.16 -20.20
C PRO A 453 17.43 5.69 -18.88
N GLN A 454 17.88 6.94 -18.89
CA GLN A 454 18.50 7.56 -17.70
C GLN A 454 17.47 7.80 -16.60
N GLU A 455 16.21 8.07 -16.95
CA GLU A 455 15.13 8.20 -15.95
C GLU A 455 14.84 6.86 -15.29
N VAL A 456 14.92 5.74 -16.01
CA VAL A 456 14.85 4.40 -15.43
C VAL A 456 15.95 4.21 -14.39
N ASP A 457 17.20 4.51 -14.74
CA ASP A 457 18.36 4.38 -13.83
C ASP A 457 18.18 5.24 -12.57
N ARG A 458 17.70 6.48 -12.75
CA ARG A 458 17.44 7.43 -11.67
C ARG A 458 16.38 6.94 -10.69
N VAL A 459 15.25 6.44 -11.21
CA VAL A 459 14.15 5.90 -10.40
C VAL A 459 14.61 4.67 -9.63
N ILE A 460 15.30 3.73 -10.27
CA ILE A 460 15.82 2.54 -9.60
C ILE A 460 16.79 2.91 -8.49
N ALA A 461 17.75 3.80 -8.75
CA ALA A 461 18.72 4.24 -7.75
C ALA A 461 18.04 4.92 -6.54
N ALA A 462 17.04 5.77 -6.77
CA ALA A 462 16.28 6.41 -5.71
C ALA A 462 15.49 5.39 -4.88
N THR A 463 14.83 4.43 -5.54
CA THR A 463 14.07 3.37 -4.88
C THR A 463 14.98 2.46 -4.05
N MET A 464 16.12 2.04 -4.59
CA MET A 464 17.05 1.17 -3.87
C MET A 464 17.58 1.79 -2.58
N ARG A 465 17.88 3.10 -2.57
CA ARG A 465 18.26 3.82 -1.33
C ARG A 465 17.18 3.77 -0.26
N LEU A 466 15.90 3.92 -0.63
CA LEU A 466 14.79 3.83 0.31
C LEU A 466 14.56 2.39 0.80
N ARG A 467 14.80 1.39 -0.06
CA ARG A 467 14.71 -0.03 0.31
C ARG A 467 15.69 -0.43 1.40
N GLU A 468 16.86 0.20 1.48
CA GLU A 468 17.87 -0.07 2.53
C GLU A 468 17.36 0.29 3.93
N THR A 469 16.41 1.21 4.04
CA THR A 469 15.81 1.66 5.30
C THR A 469 14.48 0.98 5.62
N ASP A 470 14.03 0.04 4.79
CA ASP A 470 12.79 -0.70 5.02
C ASP A 470 12.98 -1.75 6.12
N HIS A 471 12.35 -1.54 7.27
CA HIS A 471 12.28 -2.46 8.41
C HIS A 471 10.80 -2.71 8.74
N PHE A 472 10.19 -3.74 8.14
CA PHE A 472 8.82 -4.16 8.42
C PHE A 472 8.63 -5.66 8.24
#